data_6ca516fbfc189b05195da65251ab50eb
#
_entry.id   6ca516fbfc189b05195da65251ab50eb
#
_cell.length_a   1.000
_cell.length_b   1.000
_cell.length_c   1.000
_cell.angle_alpha   90.00
_cell.angle_beta   90.00
_cell.angle_gamma   90.00
#
_symmetry.space_group_name_H-M   'P 1'
#
loop_
_entity.id
_entity.type
_entity.pdbx_description
1 polymer ?
#
loop_
_entity_poly.entity_id
_entity_poly.type
_entity_poly.pdbx_seq_one_letter_code
_entity_poly.pdbx_strand_id
1 'polypeptide(L)'
;NTYFMGNWWNGIHKVTDGKVVNNYNWENSPMEHAMGGYYCSPIIALDKAGNLWAAQSSAPAGKSIFVLPQAKQAQKAVTASDWITVNVPGASPSKFSVLTMLRSSNVKVFSDGTFGGSLFFINDGGTPSANPTTKSYSSGSLFDQDGNIVNWNNIYTLTEDQNGNVWMGTNDGVLVFNPADAFKSDFRLHHIKVPRNDGTNLADYLLNGIAVSHIAVDASNRKWICTNGSGLFLVSADGTTVISQFNTDNSPLLSDVVYRVCPDPYSNAVYVTTSNGMMIYRTNSTPGENSFSNVVAYPNPVRPDYYGLITITGLMENSLVKIADASGNVVKQLKSVGGECTWDGTVDGAERVKSGVYFVFASQADGSEAAVTKILIVR
;
A
#
# COMPACT_ATOMS: atom_id res chain seq x y z
N ASN A 1 2.11 11.76 -20.24
CA ASN A 1 2.41 10.99 -19.03
C ASN A 1 3.90 10.60 -19.02
N THR A 2 4.62 10.90 -17.92
CA THR A 2 6.04 10.52 -17.76
C THR A 2 6.20 9.56 -16.60
N TYR A 3 6.97 8.49 -16.81
CA TYR A 3 7.32 7.51 -15.77
C TYR A 3 8.75 6.98 -15.99
N PHE A 4 9.29 6.30 -14.98
CA PHE A 4 10.62 5.69 -15.02
C PHE A 4 10.49 4.18 -14.88
N MET A 5 11.37 3.46 -15.59
CA MET A 5 11.45 1.99 -15.58
C MET A 5 12.89 1.56 -15.31
N GLY A 6 13.09 0.80 -14.24
CA GLY A 6 14.35 0.10 -14.03
C GLY A 6 14.50 -1.07 -15.02
N ASN A 7 15.69 -1.28 -15.56
CA ASN A 7 15.99 -2.34 -16.51
C ASN A 7 17.26 -3.10 -16.09
N TRP A 8 17.23 -4.42 -16.13
CA TRP A 8 18.35 -5.30 -15.72
C TRP A 8 19.66 -5.06 -16.50
N TRP A 9 19.54 -4.62 -17.75
CA TRP A 9 20.68 -4.55 -18.66
C TRP A 9 21.13 -3.12 -18.94
N ASN A 10 20.21 -2.15 -18.90
CA ASN A 10 20.42 -0.82 -19.45
C ASN A 10 20.19 0.34 -18.48
N GLY A 11 20.06 0.05 -17.18
CA GLY A 11 19.86 1.10 -16.18
C GLY A 11 18.40 1.56 -16.06
N ILE A 12 18.12 2.85 -16.23
CA ILE A 12 16.80 3.45 -15.99
C ILE A 12 16.33 4.13 -17.27
N HIS A 13 15.18 3.71 -17.78
CA HIS A 13 14.50 4.39 -18.88
C HIS A 13 13.53 5.43 -18.35
N LYS A 14 13.63 6.67 -18.87
CA LYS A 14 12.58 7.67 -18.74
C LYS A 14 11.65 7.55 -19.94
N VAL A 15 10.38 7.30 -19.70
CA VAL A 15 9.36 7.13 -20.73
C VAL A 15 8.39 8.29 -20.66
N THR A 16 8.13 8.97 -21.79
CA THR A 16 7.13 10.02 -21.92
C THR A 16 6.23 9.68 -23.10
N ASP A 17 4.92 9.66 -22.85
CA ASP A 17 3.89 9.33 -23.84
C ASP A 17 4.20 8.04 -24.62
N GLY A 18 4.63 7.01 -23.87
CA GLY A 18 4.95 5.68 -24.39
C GLY A 18 6.28 5.54 -25.13
N LYS A 19 7.08 6.60 -25.18
CA LYS A 19 8.40 6.61 -25.85
C LYS A 19 9.52 6.78 -24.84
N VAL A 20 10.58 5.99 -24.98
CA VAL A 20 11.83 6.20 -24.22
C VAL A 20 12.48 7.49 -24.70
N VAL A 21 12.53 8.49 -23.81
CA VAL A 21 13.12 9.80 -24.11
C VAL A 21 14.52 9.98 -23.54
N ASN A 22 14.86 9.23 -22.47
CA ASN A 22 16.20 9.17 -21.89
C ASN A 22 16.49 7.78 -21.35
N ASN A 23 17.78 7.41 -21.38
CA ASN A 23 18.29 6.22 -20.72
C ASN A 23 19.45 6.63 -19.80
N TYR A 24 19.31 6.35 -18.50
CA TYR A 24 20.34 6.61 -17.51
C TYR A 24 21.08 5.32 -17.21
N ASN A 25 22.34 5.27 -17.61
CA ASN A 25 23.20 4.12 -17.46
C ASN A 25 24.63 4.56 -17.04
N TRP A 26 25.62 3.73 -17.16
CA TRP A 26 27.03 4.01 -16.80
C TRP A 26 27.67 5.15 -17.60
N GLU A 27 27.15 5.49 -18.77
CA GLU A 27 27.70 6.54 -19.61
C GLU A 27 27.32 7.95 -19.11
N ASN A 28 26.21 8.05 -18.41
CA ASN A 28 25.64 9.33 -17.99
C ASN A 28 25.11 9.37 -16.54
N SER A 29 25.47 8.37 -15.75
CA SER A 29 25.17 8.29 -14.34
C SER A 29 26.33 7.68 -13.56
N PRO A 30 26.35 7.77 -12.23
CA PRO A 30 27.35 7.08 -11.42
C PRO A 30 27.08 5.58 -11.24
N MET A 31 26.08 5.03 -11.89
CA MET A 31 25.83 3.58 -11.89
C MET A 31 26.98 2.85 -12.58
N GLU A 32 27.35 1.69 -12.05
CA GLU A 32 28.48 0.91 -12.50
C GLU A 32 28.04 -0.40 -13.14
N HIS A 33 28.90 -0.96 -13.98
CA HIS A 33 28.75 -2.34 -14.43
C HIS A 33 28.82 -3.29 -13.24
N ALA A 34 27.79 -4.08 -13.00
CA ALA A 34 27.86 -5.19 -12.08
C ALA A 34 28.79 -6.31 -12.63
N MET A 35 29.17 -7.23 -11.75
CA MET A 35 30.02 -8.37 -12.13
C MET A 35 29.42 -9.12 -13.33
N GLY A 36 30.24 -9.39 -14.37
CA GLY A 36 29.85 -10.14 -15.55
C GLY A 36 29.19 -9.34 -16.68
N GLY A 37 29.23 -7.99 -16.63
CA GLY A 37 28.68 -7.14 -17.70
C GLY A 37 27.18 -6.85 -17.54
N TYR A 38 26.59 -7.29 -16.44
CA TYR A 38 25.20 -6.97 -16.09
C TYR A 38 25.16 -5.61 -15.39
N TYR A 39 24.24 -4.76 -15.82
CA TYR A 39 23.80 -3.65 -14.98
C TYR A 39 22.68 -4.19 -14.12
N CYS A 40 22.93 -4.38 -12.84
CA CYS A 40 21.85 -4.73 -11.95
C CYS A 40 20.83 -3.59 -11.96
N SER A 41 19.61 -3.95 -12.33
CA SER A 41 18.49 -3.03 -12.35
C SER A 41 18.41 -2.31 -11.01
N PRO A 42 18.49 -0.99 -11.00
CA PRO A 42 18.26 -0.26 -9.76
C PRO A 42 16.81 -0.39 -9.36
N ILE A 43 16.58 -0.55 -8.06
CA ILE A 43 15.28 -0.23 -7.48
C ILE A 43 15.14 1.28 -7.54
N ILE A 44 14.04 1.77 -8.08
CA ILE A 44 13.82 3.19 -8.29
C ILE A 44 12.57 3.68 -7.58
N ALA A 45 12.61 4.92 -7.12
CA ALA A 45 11.46 5.61 -6.56
C ALA A 45 11.58 7.12 -6.76
N LEU A 46 10.45 7.82 -6.80
CA LEU A 46 10.42 9.28 -6.78
C LEU A 46 10.08 9.75 -5.36
N ASP A 47 10.84 10.74 -4.87
CA ASP A 47 10.50 11.41 -3.63
C ASP A 47 9.41 12.49 -3.86
N LYS A 48 8.94 13.13 -2.78
CA LYS A 48 7.91 14.17 -2.83
C LYS A 48 8.25 15.35 -3.75
N ALA A 49 9.53 15.67 -3.87
CA ALA A 49 10.01 16.75 -4.71
C ALA A 49 10.23 16.29 -6.16
N GLY A 50 9.94 15.02 -6.48
CA GLY A 50 10.11 14.42 -7.80
C GLY A 50 11.55 14.06 -8.14
N ASN A 51 12.48 14.03 -7.16
CA ASN A 51 13.83 13.54 -7.40
C ASN A 51 13.80 12.04 -7.62
N LEU A 52 14.55 11.55 -8.60
CA LEU A 52 14.67 10.14 -8.92
C LEU A 52 15.76 9.50 -8.07
N TRP A 53 15.36 8.63 -7.18
CA TRP A 53 16.24 7.80 -6.35
C TRP A 53 16.45 6.44 -7.01
N ALA A 54 17.67 5.97 -6.99
CA ALA A 54 18.07 4.68 -7.52
C ALA A 54 18.98 3.96 -6.52
N ALA A 55 18.67 2.70 -6.23
CA ALA A 55 19.51 1.82 -5.43
C ALA A 55 20.01 0.67 -6.30
N GLN A 56 21.29 0.66 -6.62
CA GLN A 56 21.92 -0.34 -7.47
C GLN A 56 22.52 -1.47 -6.64
N SER A 57 22.11 -2.69 -6.90
CA SER A 57 22.74 -3.89 -6.34
C SER A 57 24.05 -4.24 -7.05
N SER A 58 24.97 -4.87 -6.33
CA SER A 58 26.24 -5.39 -6.86
C SER A 58 27.14 -4.34 -7.50
N ALA A 59 27.13 -3.11 -7.00
CA ALA A 59 28.01 -2.04 -7.43
C ALA A 59 29.45 -2.29 -6.94
N PRO A 60 30.46 -2.44 -7.83
CA PRO A 60 31.84 -2.82 -7.46
C PRO A 60 32.53 -1.83 -6.51
N ALA A 61 32.28 -0.53 -6.66
CA ALA A 61 32.94 0.50 -5.83
C ALA A 61 32.23 0.77 -4.49
N GLY A 62 31.21 -0.03 -4.13
CA GLY A 62 30.49 0.15 -2.87
C GLY A 62 29.55 1.36 -2.83
N LYS A 63 29.41 2.09 -3.92
CA LYS A 63 28.48 3.21 -4.07
C LYS A 63 27.23 2.71 -4.76
N SER A 64 26.11 2.77 -4.10
CA SER A 64 24.92 2.05 -4.55
C SER A 64 23.63 2.84 -4.50
N ILE A 65 23.62 4.02 -3.87
CA ILE A 65 22.43 4.88 -3.81
C ILE A 65 22.74 6.21 -4.49
N PHE A 66 21.91 6.54 -5.47
CA PHE A 66 22.09 7.70 -6.33
C PHE A 66 20.78 8.49 -6.44
N VAL A 67 20.89 9.81 -6.58
CA VAL A 67 19.73 10.69 -6.77
C VAL A 67 19.96 11.60 -7.97
N LEU A 68 19.02 11.59 -8.91
CA LEU A 68 18.95 12.60 -9.95
C LEU A 68 17.91 13.65 -9.54
N PRO A 69 18.33 14.88 -9.23
CA PRO A 69 17.40 15.96 -8.88
C PRO A 69 16.38 16.20 -9.99
N GLN A 70 15.14 16.50 -9.60
CA GLN A 70 14.04 16.73 -10.54
C GLN A 70 14.39 17.78 -11.61
N ALA A 71 15.05 18.88 -11.21
CA ALA A 71 15.48 19.93 -12.12
C ALA A 71 16.45 19.46 -13.23
N LYS A 72 17.19 18.36 -12.99
CA LYS A 72 18.14 17.80 -13.96
C LYS A 72 17.48 16.82 -14.93
N GLN A 73 16.32 16.28 -14.60
CA GLN A 73 15.62 15.27 -15.41
C GLN A 73 15.09 15.81 -16.76
N ALA A 74 14.95 17.14 -16.90
CA ALA A 74 14.51 17.78 -18.14
C ALA A 74 15.66 18.06 -19.13
N GLN A 75 16.92 17.89 -18.72
CA GLN A 75 18.07 18.16 -19.57
C GLN A 75 18.17 17.13 -20.69
N LYS A 76 18.57 17.59 -21.89
CA LYS A 76 18.80 16.71 -23.05
C LYS A 76 20.00 15.77 -22.85
N ALA A 77 21.03 16.24 -22.15
CA ALA A 77 22.23 15.49 -21.82
C ALA A 77 22.44 15.55 -20.30
N VAL A 78 22.13 14.47 -19.61
CA VAL A 78 22.47 14.25 -18.21
C VAL A 78 23.81 13.56 -18.16
N THR A 79 24.66 13.96 -17.23
CA THR A 79 25.99 13.38 -17.00
C THR A 79 26.10 12.82 -15.59
N ALA A 80 27.11 12.03 -15.31
CA ALA A 80 27.33 11.48 -13.97
C ALA A 80 27.43 12.56 -12.87
N SER A 81 27.93 13.76 -13.23
CA SER A 81 28.05 14.88 -12.30
C SER A 81 26.72 15.56 -11.93
N ASP A 82 25.63 15.27 -12.67
CA ASP A 82 24.29 15.77 -12.36
C ASP A 82 23.61 14.93 -11.27
N TRP A 83 24.17 13.78 -10.94
CA TRP A 83 23.70 12.89 -9.90
C TRP A 83 24.39 13.14 -8.58
N ILE A 84 23.67 12.88 -7.49
CA ILE A 84 24.19 12.87 -6.13
C ILE A 84 24.41 11.42 -5.72
N THR A 85 25.63 11.04 -5.39
CA THR A 85 25.90 9.75 -4.74
C THR A 85 25.67 9.90 -3.24
N VAL A 86 24.76 9.11 -2.70
CA VAL A 86 24.37 9.16 -1.28
C VAL A 86 25.21 8.15 -0.50
N ASN A 87 25.93 8.64 0.51
CA ASN A 87 26.69 7.79 1.41
C ASN A 87 25.79 7.28 2.55
N VAL A 88 25.62 5.95 2.62
CA VAL A 88 24.88 5.28 3.69
C VAL A 88 25.80 4.27 4.37
N PRO A 89 26.39 4.65 5.51
CA PRO A 89 27.31 3.77 6.23
C PRO A 89 26.68 2.44 6.60
N GLY A 90 27.38 1.35 6.34
CA GLY A 90 26.96 -0.01 6.65
C GLY A 90 26.01 -0.65 5.61
N ALA A 91 25.53 0.09 4.61
CA ALA A 91 24.76 -0.51 3.53
C ALA A 91 25.65 -1.39 2.66
N SER A 92 25.20 -2.63 2.41
CA SER A 92 25.90 -3.54 1.51
C SER A 92 25.40 -3.35 0.08
N PRO A 93 26.26 -3.00 -0.88
CA PRO A 93 25.86 -2.84 -2.27
C PRO A 93 25.53 -4.16 -2.97
N SER A 94 25.72 -5.30 -2.30
CA SER A 94 25.55 -6.60 -2.92
C SER A 94 24.11 -6.94 -3.26
N LYS A 95 23.15 -6.43 -2.47
CA LYS A 95 21.72 -6.76 -2.66
C LYS A 95 20.81 -5.69 -2.02
N PHE A 96 19.98 -5.05 -2.82
CA PHE A 96 18.83 -4.27 -2.33
C PHE A 96 17.54 -5.04 -2.60
N SER A 97 16.64 -5.10 -1.61
CA SER A 97 15.36 -5.78 -1.76
C SER A 97 14.19 -4.81 -1.95
N VAL A 98 14.22 -3.67 -1.28
CA VAL A 98 13.15 -2.68 -1.32
C VAL A 98 13.67 -1.29 -1.00
N LEU A 99 13.10 -0.27 -1.65
CA LEU A 99 13.33 1.15 -1.39
C LEU A 99 11.97 1.85 -1.40
N THR A 100 11.63 2.53 -0.31
CA THR A 100 10.35 3.22 -0.15
C THR A 100 10.56 4.68 0.22
N MET A 101 9.92 5.57 -0.54
CA MET A 101 9.82 7.00 -0.26
C MET A 101 8.56 7.24 0.56
N LEU A 102 8.72 7.86 1.72
CA LEU A 102 7.58 8.12 2.59
C LEU A 102 6.86 9.41 2.18
N ARG A 103 5.54 9.34 2.15
CA ARG A 103 4.67 10.50 1.85
C ARG A 103 4.48 11.39 3.05
N SER A 104 4.46 10.84 4.27
CA SER A 104 4.27 11.56 5.51
C SER A 104 5.50 12.35 5.96
N SER A 105 6.71 11.93 5.54
CA SER A 105 7.97 12.51 6.00
C SER A 105 9.01 12.62 4.88
N ASN A 106 10.18 13.20 5.18
CA ASN A 106 11.33 13.22 4.27
C ASN A 106 12.25 12.00 4.45
N VAL A 107 11.81 11.01 5.22
CA VAL A 107 12.57 9.78 5.43
C VAL A 107 12.40 8.84 4.24
N LYS A 108 13.49 8.20 3.83
CA LYS A 108 13.51 7.09 2.88
C LYS A 108 13.89 5.84 3.66
N VAL A 109 13.22 4.74 3.37
CA VAL A 109 13.44 3.46 4.05
C VAL A 109 13.80 2.41 3.02
N PHE A 110 14.84 1.63 3.28
CA PHE A 110 15.22 0.54 2.40
C PHE A 110 15.83 -0.65 3.17
N SER A 111 15.98 -1.77 2.51
CA SER A 111 16.70 -2.94 3.01
C SER A 111 17.76 -3.40 2.01
N ASP A 112 18.92 -3.80 2.51
CA ASP A 112 20.10 -4.16 1.70
C ASP A 112 20.33 -5.67 1.58
N GLY A 113 19.43 -6.53 2.04
CA GLY A 113 19.72 -7.95 2.05
C GLY A 113 18.54 -8.86 1.76
N THR A 114 18.87 -10.02 1.14
CA THR A 114 17.96 -11.15 0.99
C THR A 114 18.11 -12.21 2.09
N PHE A 115 19.14 -12.14 2.92
CA PHE A 115 19.33 -13.04 4.07
C PHE A 115 19.91 -12.23 5.22
N GLY A 116 19.08 -11.86 6.18
CA GLY A 116 19.49 -11.07 7.34
C GLY A 116 19.86 -9.62 7.02
N GLY A 117 19.31 -9.06 5.92
CA GLY A 117 19.56 -7.67 5.55
C GLY A 117 19.14 -6.68 6.61
N SER A 118 19.85 -5.55 6.67
CA SER A 118 19.53 -4.49 7.61
C SER A 118 18.43 -3.59 7.08
N LEU A 119 17.71 -2.96 8.00
CA LEU A 119 16.73 -1.92 7.72
C LEU A 119 17.43 -0.56 7.86
N PHE A 120 17.40 0.25 6.81
CA PHE A 120 18.06 1.55 6.73
C PHE A 120 17.06 2.68 6.62
N PHE A 121 17.42 3.81 7.24
CA PHE A 121 16.68 5.06 7.18
C PHE A 121 17.61 6.17 6.71
N ILE A 122 17.14 6.99 5.77
CA ILE A 122 17.81 8.18 5.27
C ILE A 122 16.89 9.37 5.53
N ASN A 123 17.38 10.38 6.24
CA ASN A 123 16.70 11.66 6.39
C ASN A 123 17.58 12.77 5.80
N ASP A 124 17.16 13.32 4.66
CA ASP A 124 17.84 14.38 3.93
C ASP A 124 17.20 15.77 4.16
N GLY A 125 16.21 15.87 5.07
CA GLY A 125 15.47 17.10 5.31
C GLY A 125 14.61 17.57 4.13
N GLY A 126 14.43 16.72 3.09
CA GLY A 126 13.70 17.05 1.85
C GLY A 126 14.58 17.60 0.73
N THR A 127 15.87 17.71 0.96
CA THR A 127 16.86 18.13 -0.05
C THR A 127 17.94 17.05 -0.17
N PRO A 128 18.03 16.33 -1.29
CA PRO A 128 19.03 15.29 -1.45
C PRO A 128 20.45 15.81 -1.25
N SER A 129 21.24 15.09 -0.46
CA SER A 129 22.63 15.40 -0.18
C SER A 129 23.49 14.14 -0.19
N ALA A 130 24.80 14.31 -0.38
CA ALA A 130 25.74 13.20 -0.37
C ALA A 130 25.90 12.55 1.01
N ASN A 131 25.71 13.30 2.08
CA ASN A 131 25.86 12.83 3.46
C ASN A 131 24.63 13.21 4.30
N PRO A 132 23.49 12.56 4.12
CA PRO A 132 22.29 12.78 4.91
C PRO A 132 22.44 12.16 6.31
N THR A 133 21.51 12.47 7.21
CA THR A 133 21.40 11.74 8.46
C THR A 133 20.90 10.31 8.17
N THR A 134 21.63 9.31 8.64
CA THR A 134 21.28 7.90 8.42
C THR A 134 21.18 7.13 9.73
N LYS A 135 20.39 6.07 9.72
CA LYS A 135 20.28 5.09 10.80
C LYS A 135 20.08 3.71 10.21
N SER A 136 20.61 2.68 10.87
CA SER A 136 20.43 1.30 10.43
C SER A 136 20.22 0.37 11.63
N TYR A 137 19.51 -0.73 11.35
CA TYR A 137 19.20 -1.77 12.32
C TYR A 137 19.33 -3.13 11.66
N SER A 138 20.14 -4.01 12.23
CA SER A 138 20.24 -5.41 11.80
C SER A 138 19.13 -6.25 12.42
N SER A 139 18.82 -7.37 11.79
CA SER A 139 17.99 -8.41 12.41
C SER A 139 18.52 -8.79 13.79
N GLY A 140 17.64 -8.92 14.77
CA GLY A 140 18.02 -9.19 16.15
C GLY A 140 18.48 -7.99 16.98
N SER A 141 18.53 -6.78 16.41
CA SER A 141 18.96 -5.57 17.12
C SER A 141 17.82 -4.73 17.71
N LEU A 142 16.59 -5.05 17.36
CA LEU A 142 15.40 -4.32 17.83
C LEU A 142 14.50 -5.21 18.68
N PHE A 143 13.70 -4.55 19.50
CA PHE A 143 12.66 -5.19 20.32
C PHE A 143 11.27 -4.86 19.77
N ASP A 144 10.32 -5.75 20.04
CA ASP A 144 8.90 -5.48 19.82
C ASP A 144 8.27 -4.73 21.02
N GLN A 145 6.95 -4.48 20.92
CA GLN A 145 6.17 -3.83 21.97
C GLN A 145 6.10 -4.65 23.28
N ASP A 146 6.35 -5.95 23.21
CA ASP A 146 6.30 -6.86 24.35
C ASP A 146 7.70 -7.09 24.96
N GLY A 147 8.75 -6.50 24.37
CA GLY A 147 10.14 -6.61 24.81
C GLY A 147 10.87 -7.83 24.25
N ASN A 148 10.31 -8.52 23.27
CA ASN A 148 10.97 -9.65 22.62
C ASN A 148 11.92 -9.13 21.52
N ILE A 149 13.03 -9.85 21.31
CA ILE A 149 13.93 -9.57 20.19
C ILE A 149 13.23 -9.92 18.88
N VAL A 150 13.25 -8.99 17.93
CA VAL A 150 12.66 -9.19 16.60
C VAL A 150 13.74 -9.65 15.63
N ASN A 151 13.50 -10.79 15.00
CA ASN A 151 14.35 -11.34 13.96
C ASN A 151 13.61 -11.36 12.62
N TRP A 152 14.34 -11.17 11.53
CA TRP A 152 13.88 -11.38 10.16
C TRP A 152 15.03 -11.91 9.31
N ASN A 153 14.72 -12.78 8.35
CA ASN A 153 15.69 -13.21 7.36
C ASN A 153 15.60 -12.34 6.08
N ASN A 154 14.39 -12.00 5.70
CA ASN A 154 14.16 -11.17 4.52
C ASN A 154 13.11 -10.10 4.81
N ILE A 155 13.31 -8.92 4.23
CA ILE A 155 12.32 -7.86 4.12
C ILE A 155 11.90 -7.81 2.65
N TYR A 156 10.65 -8.17 2.36
CA TYR A 156 10.15 -8.24 0.97
C TYR A 156 9.41 -6.98 0.54
N THR A 157 8.83 -6.25 1.49
CA THR A 157 8.05 -5.05 1.21
C THR A 157 8.08 -4.08 2.39
N LEU A 158 8.06 -2.80 2.06
CA LEU A 158 7.92 -1.67 2.99
C LEU A 158 6.85 -0.75 2.39
N THR A 159 5.73 -0.61 3.05
CA THR A 159 4.60 0.17 2.52
C THR A 159 4.09 1.13 3.58
N GLU A 160 4.07 2.42 3.25
CA GLU A 160 3.50 3.44 4.13
C GLU A 160 1.98 3.43 4.03
N ASP A 161 1.32 3.41 5.17
CA ASP A 161 -0.13 3.55 5.25
C ASP A 161 -0.57 5.03 5.31
N GLN A 162 -1.89 5.28 5.32
CA GLN A 162 -2.41 6.65 5.31
C GLN A 162 -2.19 7.39 6.65
N ASN A 163 -1.87 6.66 7.72
CA ASN A 163 -1.52 7.23 9.02
C ASN A 163 -0.02 7.52 9.15
N GLY A 164 0.78 7.24 8.11
CA GLY A 164 2.22 7.43 8.09
C GLY A 164 3.02 6.32 8.78
N ASN A 165 2.41 5.20 9.15
CA ASN A 165 3.11 4.03 9.62
C ASN A 165 3.62 3.19 8.46
N VAL A 166 4.77 2.58 8.62
CA VAL A 166 5.35 1.66 7.64
C VAL A 166 5.03 0.23 8.03
N TRP A 167 4.40 -0.49 7.12
CA TRP A 167 4.11 -1.90 7.18
C TRP A 167 5.24 -2.66 6.48
N MET A 168 5.92 -3.50 7.23
CA MET A 168 7.06 -4.29 6.77
C MET A 168 6.63 -5.74 6.64
N GLY A 169 6.65 -6.28 5.43
CA GLY A 169 6.42 -7.69 5.16
C GLY A 169 7.73 -8.47 5.15
N THR A 170 7.77 -9.54 5.93
CA THR A 170 8.94 -10.38 6.13
C THR A 170 8.67 -11.85 5.75
N ASN A 171 9.68 -12.69 5.89
CA ASN A 171 9.51 -14.16 5.80
C ASN A 171 8.68 -14.74 6.94
N ASP A 172 8.43 -13.97 8.02
CA ASP A 172 7.79 -14.42 9.26
C ASP A 172 6.68 -13.45 9.71
N GLY A 173 5.84 -13.02 8.75
CA GLY A 173 4.69 -12.16 9.02
C GLY A 173 4.94 -10.69 8.81
N VAL A 174 4.15 -9.88 9.54
CA VAL A 174 4.06 -8.43 9.40
C VAL A 174 4.58 -7.73 10.65
N LEU A 175 5.39 -6.70 10.42
CA LEU A 175 5.83 -5.75 11.44
C LEU A 175 5.43 -4.33 11.03
N VAL A 176 5.16 -3.48 12.01
CA VAL A 176 4.75 -2.09 11.78
C VAL A 176 5.59 -1.15 12.62
N PHE A 177 5.95 0.00 12.08
CA PHE A 177 6.68 1.03 12.83
C PHE A 177 6.34 2.43 12.34
N ASN A 178 6.54 3.42 13.23
CA ASN A 178 6.49 4.82 12.82
C ASN A 178 7.92 5.27 12.40
N PRO A 179 8.11 5.69 11.14
CA PRO A 179 9.44 6.08 10.65
C PRO A 179 10.02 7.33 11.32
N ALA A 180 9.18 8.18 11.93
CA ALA A 180 9.65 9.34 12.69
C ALA A 180 10.41 8.94 13.98
N ASP A 181 10.16 7.73 14.48
CA ASP A 181 10.82 7.21 15.67
C ASP A 181 12.15 6.51 15.36
N ALA A 182 12.45 6.24 14.08
CA ALA A 182 13.64 5.47 13.69
C ALA A 182 14.98 6.07 14.12
N PHE A 183 15.01 7.36 14.43
CA PHE A 183 16.23 8.06 14.91
C PHE A 183 16.29 8.18 16.42
N LYS A 184 15.28 7.72 17.17
CA LYS A 184 15.24 7.68 18.61
C LYS A 184 15.97 6.45 19.17
N SER A 185 16.45 6.53 20.41
CA SER A 185 17.17 5.43 21.06
C SER A 185 16.29 4.26 21.47
N ASP A 186 14.98 4.48 21.60
CA ASP A 186 13.96 3.51 22.01
C ASP A 186 13.10 3.03 20.85
N PHE A 187 13.57 3.16 19.62
CA PHE A 187 12.87 2.70 18.42
C PHE A 187 12.54 1.20 18.53
N ARG A 188 11.29 0.88 18.20
CA ARG A 188 10.74 -0.50 18.25
C ARG A 188 9.97 -0.83 16.99
N LEU A 189 9.90 -2.13 16.69
CA LEU A 189 8.97 -2.70 15.72
C LEU A 189 7.76 -3.26 16.46
N HIS A 190 6.60 -3.23 15.83
CA HIS A 190 5.36 -3.67 16.45
C HIS A 190 4.74 -4.82 15.65
N HIS A 191 4.43 -5.92 16.32
CA HIS A 191 3.53 -6.94 15.80
C HIS A 191 2.09 -6.48 15.97
N ILE A 192 1.27 -6.62 14.93
CA ILE A 192 -0.18 -6.42 15.05
C ILE A 192 -0.79 -7.63 15.75
N LYS A 193 -1.56 -7.40 16.80
CA LYS A 193 -2.27 -8.43 17.57
C LYS A 193 -3.69 -8.57 17.07
N VAL A 194 -4.04 -9.74 16.57
CA VAL A 194 -5.38 -10.12 16.11
C VAL A 194 -6.07 -10.94 17.19
N PRO A 195 -7.19 -10.45 17.76
CA PRO A 195 -7.94 -11.20 18.77
C PRO A 195 -8.44 -12.55 18.23
N ARG A 196 -8.33 -13.61 19.02
CA ARG A 196 -8.79 -14.96 18.59
C ARG A 196 -10.31 -15.07 18.51
N ASN A 197 -11.05 -14.27 19.25
CA ASN A 197 -12.51 -14.31 19.35
C ASN A 197 -13.09 -15.69 19.74
N ASP A 198 -12.31 -16.49 20.46
CA ASP A 198 -12.63 -17.84 20.94
C ASP A 198 -13.03 -17.86 22.41
N GLY A 199 -13.24 -16.68 23.02
CA GLY A 199 -13.57 -16.52 24.44
C GLY A 199 -12.37 -16.56 25.40
N THR A 200 -11.14 -16.75 24.90
CA THR A 200 -9.94 -16.85 25.76
C THR A 200 -9.30 -15.49 26.06
N ASN A 201 -9.73 -14.42 25.43
CA ASN A 201 -9.12 -13.09 25.49
C ASN A 201 -7.62 -13.07 25.07
N LEU A 202 -7.23 -14.03 24.23
CA LEU A 202 -5.89 -14.14 23.63
C LEU A 202 -5.87 -13.53 22.24
N ALA A 203 -4.67 -13.17 21.76
CA ALA A 203 -4.44 -12.66 20.42
C ALA A 203 -3.22 -13.34 19.81
N ASP A 204 -3.26 -13.54 18.50
CA ASP A 204 -2.12 -13.97 17.69
C ASP A 204 -1.48 -12.79 16.97
N TYR A 205 -0.22 -12.89 16.59
CA TYR A 205 0.40 -11.92 15.72
C TYR A 205 -0.09 -12.10 14.28
N LEU A 206 -0.39 -11.01 13.61
CA LEU A 206 -0.91 -11.01 12.24
C LEU A 206 0.04 -11.75 11.30
N LEU A 207 -0.44 -12.83 10.68
CA LEU A 207 0.29 -13.68 9.73
C LEU A 207 1.62 -14.24 10.28
N ASN A 208 1.71 -14.50 11.56
CA ASN A 208 2.89 -15.11 12.19
C ASN A 208 3.26 -16.43 11.50
N GLY A 209 4.52 -16.61 11.15
CA GLY A 209 5.01 -17.79 10.43
C GLY A 209 4.69 -17.81 8.93
N ILE A 210 4.08 -16.78 8.38
CA ILE A 210 3.69 -16.70 6.95
C ILE A 210 4.60 -15.72 6.22
N ALA A 211 5.21 -16.15 5.12
CA ALA A 211 6.04 -15.29 4.29
C ALA A 211 5.17 -14.31 3.49
N VAL A 212 5.34 -13.02 3.78
CA VAL A 212 4.62 -11.90 3.16
C VAL A 212 5.42 -11.35 1.99
N SER A 213 4.95 -11.54 0.76
CA SER A 213 5.62 -11.12 -0.46
C SER A 213 5.41 -9.66 -0.82
N HIS A 214 4.22 -9.10 -0.53
CA HIS A 214 3.89 -7.71 -0.82
C HIS A 214 2.74 -7.21 0.06
N ILE A 215 2.75 -5.91 0.36
CA ILE A 215 1.65 -5.21 1.04
C ILE A 215 1.29 -3.98 0.22
N ALA A 216 0.00 -3.78 -0.04
CA ALA A 216 -0.52 -2.54 -0.61
C ALA A 216 -1.65 -1.99 0.24
N VAL A 217 -1.76 -0.66 0.27
CA VAL A 217 -2.79 0.06 1.02
C VAL A 217 -3.85 0.55 0.04
N ASP A 218 -5.11 0.28 0.32
CA ASP A 218 -6.22 0.77 -0.51
C ASP A 218 -6.72 2.14 -0.04
N ALA A 219 -7.72 2.65 -0.74
CA ALA A 219 -8.29 3.96 -0.48
C ALA A 219 -8.88 4.11 0.93
N SER A 220 -9.28 3.02 1.57
CA SER A 220 -9.81 2.98 2.93
C SER A 220 -8.76 2.59 3.99
N ASN A 221 -7.50 2.79 3.67
CA ASN A 221 -6.38 2.41 4.53
C ASN A 221 -6.33 0.91 4.92
N ARG A 222 -7.13 0.04 4.26
CA ARG A 222 -7.04 -1.40 4.47
C ARG A 222 -5.75 -1.92 3.81
N LYS A 223 -5.24 -3.03 4.32
CA LYS A 223 -4.01 -3.64 3.80
C LYS A 223 -4.35 -4.90 3.04
N TRP A 224 -3.98 -4.92 1.78
CA TRP A 224 -3.94 -6.09 0.94
C TRP A 224 -2.57 -6.75 1.11
N ILE A 225 -2.54 -7.95 1.64
CA ILE A 225 -1.29 -8.64 1.99
C ILE A 225 -1.16 -9.91 1.16
N CYS A 226 -0.16 -9.92 0.29
CA CYS A 226 0.20 -11.08 -0.53
C CYS A 226 1.11 -12.02 0.23
N THR A 227 0.93 -13.30 0.06
CA THR A 227 1.74 -14.33 0.70
C THR A 227 2.35 -15.31 -0.29
N ASN A 228 3.42 -15.97 0.14
CA ASN A 228 4.05 -17.03 -0.62
C ASN A 228 3.46 -18.39 -0.20
N GLY A 229 2.24 -18.69 -0.66
CA GLY A 229 1.60 -20.01 -0.48
C GLY A 229 0.38 -20.03 0.45
N SER A 230 -0.06 -18.88 1.01
CA SER A 230 -1.29 -18.81 1.82
C SER A 230 -2.37 -17.89 1.21
N GLY A 231 -2.19 -17.51 -0.06
CA GLY A 231 -3.11 -16.67 -0.80
C GLY A 231 -2.97 -15.17 -0.50
N LEU A 232 -4.08 -14.45 -0.61
CA LEU A 232 -4.20 -13.01 -0.48
C LEU A 232 -5.09 -12.68 0.72
N PHE A 233 -4.64 -11.79 1.58
CA PHE A 233 -5.39 -11.31 2.74
C PHE A 233 -5.81 -9.85 2.56
N LEU A 234 -7.01 -9.54 2.98
CA LEU A 234 -7.49 -8.18 3.20
C LEU A 234 -7.71 -7.97 4.69
N VAL A 235 -7.01 -7.01 5.27
CA VAL A 235 -7.12 -6.70 6.69
C VAL A 235 -7.59 -5.25 6.91
N SER A 236 -8.18 -4.99 8.07
CA SER A 236 -8.67 -3.67 8.49
C SER A 236 -7.57 -2.61 8.47
N ALA A 237 -7.97 -1.34 8.53
CA ALA A 237 -7.05 -0.21 8.52
C ALA A 237 -6.01 -0.26 9.66
N ASP A 238 -6.40 -0.75 10.83
CA ASP A 238 -5.53 -0.95 12.00
C ASP A 238 -4.83 -2.33 12.01
N GLY A 239 -5.23 -3.24 11.11
CA GLY A 239 -4.69 -4.60 10.99
C GLY A 239 -5.21 -5.60 12.00
N THR A 240 -6.09 -5.20 12.93
CA THR A 240 -6.56 -6.07 14.02
C THR A 240 -7.63 -7.08 13.59
N THR A 241 -8.17 -6.92 12.38
CA THR A 241 -9.22 -7.80 11.83
C THR A 241 -8.83 -8.27 10.44
N VAL A 242 -8.82 -9.60 10.24
CA VAL A 242 -8.78 -10.19 8.91
C VAL A 242 -10.18 -10.13 8.31
N ILE A 243 -10.39 -9.23 7.35
CA ILE A 243 -11.69 -9.02 6.68
C ILE A 243 -11.98 -10.19 5.73
N SER A 244 -10.97 -10.61 4.98
CA SER A 244 -11.09 -11.73 4.02
C SER A 244 -9.72 -12.37 3.79
N GLN A 245 -9.75 -13.68 3.57
CA GLN A 245 -8.64 -14.45 3.00
C GLN A 245 -9.12 -15.09 1.70
N PHE A 246 -8.37 -14.91 0.64
CA PHE A 246 -8.63 -15.48 -0.67
C PHE A 246 -7.54 -16.52 -0.97
N ASN A 247 -7.96 -17.73 -1.29
CA ASN A 247 -7.10 -18.82 -1.74
C ASN A 247 -7.77 -19.59 -2.88
N THR A 248 -7.09 -20.55 -3.46
CA THR A 248 -7.59 -21.35 -4.58
C THR A 248 -8.80 -22.22 -4.22
N ASP A 249 -9.01 -22.51 -2.93
CA ASP A 249 -10.11 -23.35 -2.47
C ASP A 249 -11.42 -22.55 -2.28
N ASN A 250 -11.32 -21.26 -1.93
CA ASN A 250 -12.47 -20.44 -1.56
C ASN A 250 -12.77 -19.28 -2.53
N SER A 251 -11.95 -19.09 -3.56
CA SER A 251 -12.05 -17.95 -4.47
C SER A 251 -11.52 -18.29 -5.87
N PRO A 252 -11.78 -17.46 -6.89
CA PRO A 252 -11.19 -17.60 -8.23
C PRO A 252 -9.70 -17.22 -8.28
N LEU A 253 -9.00 -17.14 -7.16
CA LEU A 253 -7.56 -16.84 -7.13
C LEU A 253 -6.80 -17.88 -7.95
N LEU A 254 -5.91 -17.44 -8.86
CA LEU A 254 -5.24 -18.34 -9.80
C LEU A 254 -4.14 -19.19 -9.13
N SER A 255 -3.60 -18.74 -8.00
CA SER A 255 -2.59 -19.46 -7.18
C SER A 255 -2.48 -18.83 -5.80
N ASP A 256 -2.17 -19.65 -4.79
CA ASP A 256 -1.89 -19.20 -3.43
C ASP A 256 -0.51 -18.53 -3.28
N VAL A 257 0.34 -18.65 -4.29
CA VAL A 257 1.58 -17.87 -4.40
C VAL A 257 1.25 -16.55 -5.08
N VAL A 258 1.07 -15.50 -4.27
CA VAL A 258 0.69 -14.16 -4.74
C VAL A 258 1.92 -13.25 -4.65
N TYR A 259 2.33 -12.69 -5.79
CA TYR A 259 3.53 -11.87 -5.87
C TYR A 259 3.29 -10.42 -5.50
N ARG A 260 2.26 -9.81 -6.10
CA ARG A 260 1.95 -8.39 -5.92
C ARG A 260 0.46 -8.10 -6.03
N VAL A 261 0.05 -7.06 -5.35
CA VAL A 261 -1.28 -6.47 -5.45
C VAL A 261 -1.16 -4.96 -5.66
N CYS A 262 -2.03 -4.41 -6.49
CA CYS A 262 -2.07 -2.98 -6.77
C CYS A 262 -3.54 -2.51 -6.79
N PRO A 263 -4.05 -1.94 -5.69
CA PRO A 263 -5.33 -1.24 -5.72
C PRO A 263 -5.26 -0.03 -6.66
N ASP A 264 -6.26 0.11 -7.50
CA ASP A 264 -6.38 1.27 -8.38
C ASP A 264 -6.83 2.49 -7.54
N PRO A 265 -6.10 3.60 -7.55
CA PRO A 265 -6.47 4.77 -6.77
C PRO A 265 -7.70 5.52 -7.30
N TYR A 266 -8.20 5.17 -8.49
CA TYR A 266 -9.30 5.88 -9.18
C TYR A 266 -10.55 5.02 -9.36
N SER A 267 -10.47 3.73 -9.05
CA SER A 267 -11.59 2.80 -9.20
C SER A 267 -11.58 1.74 -8.09
N ASN A 268 -12.60 0.87 -8.09
CA ASN A 268 -12.66 -0.26 -7.17
C ASN A 268 -11.89 -1.50 -7.68
N ALA A 269 -11.04 -1.36 -8.67
CA ALA A 269 -10.24 -2.47 -9.19
C ALA A 269 -8.99 -2.71 -8.32
N VAL A 270 -8.68 -3.96 -8.10
CA VAL A 270 -7.46 -4.42 -7.46
C VAL A 270 -6.79 -5.43 -8.39
N TYR A 271 -5.63 -5.06 -8.91
CA TYR A 271 -4.83 -5.93 -9.77
C TYR A 271 -4.00 -6.88 -8.92
N VAL A 272 -4.11 -8.17 -9.16
CA VAL A 272 -3.44 -9.22 -8.39
C VAL A 272 -2.60 -10.07 -9.33
N THR A 273 -1.30 -10.19 -9.05
CA THR A 273 -0.38 -11.06 -9.81
C THR A 273 0.01 -12.27 -8.97
N THR A 274 -0.11 -13.44 -9.55
CA THR A 274 0.19 -14.72 -8.93
C THR A 274 1.21 -15.50 -9.76
N SER A 275 1.67 -16.64 -9.28
CA SER A 275 2.52 -17.55 -10.06
C SER A 275 1.86 -18.06 -11.35
N ASN A 276 0.53 -18.06 -11.42
CA ASN A 276 -0.25 -18.60 -12.53
C ASN A 276 -0.91 -17.52 -13.41
N GLY A 277 -0.53 -16.25 -13.22
CA GLY A 277 -1.04 -15.15 -14.04
C GLY A 277 -1.57 -13.98 -13.24
N MET A 278 -2.22 -13.05 -13.94
CA MET A 278 -2.79 -11.83 -13.38
C MET A 278 -4.32 -11.87 -13.46
N MET A 279 -4.94 -11.34 -12.43
CA MET A 279 -6.39 -11.16 -12.36
C MET A 279 -6.76 -9.79 -11.82
N ILE A 280 -8.01 -9.39 -12.01
CA ILE A 280 -8.58 -8.18 -11.43
C ILE A 280 -9.70 -8.59 -10.48
N TYR A 281 -9.55 -8.16 -9.23
CA TYR A 281 -10.60 -8.24 -8.23
C TYR A 281 -11.31 -6.89 -8.12
N ARG A 282 -12.65 -6.89 -7.94
CA ARG A 282 -13.38 -5.67 -7.65
C ARG A 282 -13.73 -5.63 -6.17
N THR A 283 -13.15 -4.66 -5.50
CA THR A 283 -13.39 -4.40 -4.07
C THR A 283 -14.63 -3.50 -3.89
N ASN A 284 -15.11 -3.42 -2.67
CA ASN A 284 -16.16 -2.48 -2.24
C ASN A 284 -15.59 -1.20 -1.63
N SER A 285 -14.37 -0.82 -1.99
CA SER A 285 -13.73 0.41 -1.52
C SER A 285 -13.33 1.27 -2.69
N THR A 286 -13.89 2.47 -2.72
CA THR A 286 -13.48 3.58 -3.58
C THR A 286 -12.87 4.67 -2.72
N PRO A 287 -12.08 5.60 -3.29
CA PRO A 287 -11.62 6.77 -2.54
C PRO A 287 -12.79 7.53 -1.93
N GLY A 288 -12.66 7.95 -0.68
CA GLY A 288 -13.62 8.85 -0.04
C GLY A 288 -13.60 10.22 -0.72
N GLU A 289 -14.78 10.78 -0.93
CA GLU A 289 -14.91 12.16 -1.44
C GLU A 289 -14.55 13.18 -0.35
N ASN A 290 -14.18 14.38 -0.77
CA ASN A 290 -13.90 15.47 0.16
C ASN A 290 -15.18 16.16 0.67
N SER A 291 -16.33 15.91 0.03
CA SER A 291 -17.64 16.44 0.38
C SER A 291 -18.76 15.55 -0.19
N PHE A 292 -19.97 15.67 0.32
CA PHE A 292 -21.15 14.94 -0.19
C PHE A 292 -21.76 15.59 -1.46
N SER A 293 -20.97 16.04 -2.41
CA SER A 293 -21.46 16.77 -3.59
C SER A 293 -22.24 15.92 -4.59
N ASN A 294 -22.07 14.61 -4.58
CA ASN A 294 -22.66 13.72 -5.59
C ASN A 294 -23.01 12.34 -5.02
N VAL A 295 -23.79 12.28 -3.95
CA VAL A 295 -24.24 11.01 -3.36
C VAL A 295 -25.33 10.39 -4.22
N VAL A 296 -25.04 9.21 -4.78
CA VAL A 296 -25.98 8.45 -5.61
C VAL A 296 -26.07 6.99 -5.18
N ALA A 297 -27.20 6.36 -5.50
CA ALA A 297 -27.40 4.93 -5.26
C ALA A 297 -27.72 4.21 -6.55
N TYR A 298 -27.18 3.02 -6.75
CA TYR A 298 -27.47 2.18 -7.90
C TYR A 298 -27.49 0.68 -7.55
N PRO A 299 -28.28 -0.15 -8.27
CA PRO A 299 -29.23 0.26 -9.28
C PRO A 299 -30.37 1.09 -8.67
N ASN A 300 -30.90 2.06 -9.42
CA ASN A 300 -32.03 2.86 -9.02
C ASN A 300 -32.88 3.20 -10.25
N PRO A 301 -34.07 2.61 -10.43
CA PRO A 301 -34.79 1.74 -9.47
C PRO A 301 -34.17 0.35 -9.29
N VAL A 302 -34.37 -0.22 -8.11
CA VAL A 302 -34.10 -1.63 -7.83
C VAL A 302 -35.29 -2.45 -8.31
N ARG A 303 -35.07 -3.27 -9.34
CA ARG A 303 -36.13 -4.06 -9.98
C ARG A 303 -36.44 -5.36 -9.24
N PRO A 304 -37.60 -6.00 -9.47
CA PRO A 304 -38.01 -7.23 -8.78
C PRO A 304 -37.05 -8.42 -8.94
N ASP A 305 -36.37 -8.48 -10.06
CA ASP A 305 -35.43 -9.53 -10.45
C ASP A 305 -33.99 -9.25 -9.97
N TYR A 306 -33.74 -8.09 -9.33
CA TYR A 306 -32.43 -7.76 -8.81
C TYR A 306 -32.26 -8.23 -7.36
N TYR A 307 -31.31 -9.13 -7.15
CA TYR A 307 -30.96 -9.70 -5.83
C TYR A 307 -29.56 -9.34 -5.35
N GLY A 308 -28.86 -8.48 -6.09
CA GLY A 308 -27.52 -8.01 -5.75
C GLY A 308 -27.53 -6.89 -4.72
N LEU A 309 -26.35 -6.40 -4.40
CA LEU A 309 -26.15 -5.30 -3.48
C LEU A 309 -26.50 -3.96 -4.15
N ILE A 310 -27.18 -3.10 -3.41
CA ILE A 310 -27.45 -1.72 -3.79
C ILE A 310 -26.24 -0.91 -3.28
N THR A 311 -25.51 -0.27 -4.18
CA THR A 311 -24.33 0.50 -3.84
C THR A 311 -24.68 1.98 -3.71
N ILE A 312 -24.21 2.62 -2.67
CA ILE A 312 -24.32 4.05 -2.41
C ILE A 312 -22.90 4.62 -2.51
N THR A 313 -22.67 5.56 -3.44
CA THR A 313 -21.35 6.16 -3.71
C THR A 313 -21.38 7.67 -3.53
N GLY A 314 -20.21 8.32 -3.68
CA GLY A 314 -20.06 9.76 -3.47
C GLY A 314 -20.04 10.12 -1.99
N LEU A 315 -19.64 9.16 -1.15
CA LEU A 315 -19.55 9.33 0.31
C LEU A 315 -18.15 9.82 0.70
N MET A 316 -18.07 10.50 1.82
CA MET A 316 -16.82 10.76 2.49
C MET A 316 -16.38 9.50 3.26
N GLU A 317 -15.11 9.40 3.56
CA GLU A 317 -14.56 8.30 4.35
C GLU A 317 -15.22 8.22 5.74
N ASN A 318 -15.57 7.01 6.19
CA ASN A 318 -16.18 6.75 7.51
C ASN A 318 -17.54 7.41 7.76
N SER A 319 -18.28 7.79 6.70
CA SER A 319 -19.62 8.38 6.81
C SER A 319 -20.61 7.43 7.46
N LEU A 320 -21.46 7.97 8.33
CA LEU A 320 -22.63 7.27 8.83
C LEU A 320 -23.75 7.37 7.79
N VAL A 321 -24.27 6.22 7.36
CA VAL A 321 -25.35 6.14 6.38
C VAL A 321 -26.57 5.49 7.02
N LYS A 322 -27.70 6.22 7.03
CA LYS A 322 -29.00 5.72 7.50
C LYS A 322 -29.96 5.63 6.34
N ILE A 323 -30.59 4.48 6.19
CA ILE A 323 -31.64 4.26 5.19
C ILE A 323 -32.98 4.21 5.91
N ALA A 324 -33.92 5.05 5.51
CA ALA A 324 -35.23 5.16 6.12
C ALA A 324 -36.36 5.00 5.09
N ASP A 325 -37.49 4.46 5.50
CA ASP A 325 -38.69 4.41 4.69
C ASP A 325 -39.35 5.81 4.55
N ALA A 326 -40.42 5.91 3.77
CA ALA A 326 -41.12 7.16 3.52
C ALA A 326 -41.79 7.74 4.80
N SER A 327 -41.93 6.96 5.85
CA SER A 327 -42.50 7.37 7.15
C SER A 327 -41.41 7.85 8.11
N GLY A 328 -40.13 7.76 7.70
CA GLY A 328 -38.98 8.16 8.50
C GLY A 328 -38.40 7.05 9.40
N ASN A 329 -38.93 5.83 9.33
CA ASN A 329 -38.42 4.72 10.12
C ASN A 329 -37.09 4.25 9.51
N VAL A 330 -36.03 4.21 10.33
CA VAL A 330 -34.70 3.71 9.88
C VAL A 330 -34.79 2.20 9.74
N VAL A 331 -34.54 1.72 8.51
CA VAL A 331 -34.56 0.29 8.17
C VAL A 331 -33.16 -0.32 8.13
N LYS A 332 -32.10 0.52 7.96
CA LYS A 332 -30.71 0.08 7.99
C LYS A 332 -29.78 1.21 8.40
N GLN A 333 -28.73 0.87 9.15
CA GLN A 333 -27.58 1.75 9.39
C GLN A 333 -26.32 1.08 8.83
N LEU A 334 -25.51 1.86 8.14
CA LEU A 334 -24.28 1.44 7.49
C LEU A 334 -23.18 2.46 7.77
N LYS A 335 -21.96 2.05 7.53
CA LYS A 335 -20.80 2.94 7.53
C LYS A 335 -20.10 2.83 6.18
N SER A 336 -19.66 3.96 5.61
CA SER A 336 -18.91 3.93 4.36
C SER A 336 -17.52 3.34 4.57
N VAL A 337 -17.05 2.67 3.53
CA VAL A 337 -15.68 2.17 3.40
C VAL A 337 -15.09 2.90 2.19
N GLY A 338 -14.25 3.90 2.45
CA GLY A 338 -13.93 4.89 1.42
C GLY A 338 -15.16 5.70 1.03
N GLY A 339 -15.35 5.88 -0.28
CA GLY A 339 -16.43 6.67 -0.86
C GLY A 339 -17.74 5.90 -1.07
N GLU A 340 -17.89 4.67 -0.57
CA GLU A 340 -19.09 3.87 -0.80
C GLU A 340 -19.52 2.99 0.38
N CYS A 341 -20.77 2.58 0.38
CA CYS A 341 -21.28 1.47 1.18
C CYS A 341 -22.31 0.67 0.39
N THR A 342 -22.60 -0.54 0.84
CA THR A 342 -23.54 -1.44 0.17
C THR A 342 -24.67 -1.86 1.08
N TRP A 343 -25.87 -2.02 0.50
CA TRP A 343 -27.07 -2.48 1.17
C TRP A 343 -27.70 -3.64 0.40
N ASP A 344 -28.03 -4.71 1.08
CA ASP A 344 -28.67 -5.90 0.52
C ASP A 344 -30.21 -5.77 0.29
N GLY A 345 -30.76 -4.61 0.59
CA GLY A 345 -32.21 -4.35 0.49
C GLY A 345 -33.05 -5.04 1.57
N THR A 346 -32.44 -5.40 2.71
CA THR A 346 -33.12 -6.05 3.83
C THR A 346 -33.20 -5.14 5.05
N VAL A 347 -34.13 -5.45 5.97
CA VAL A 347 -34.15 -4.90 7.32
C VAL A 347 -33.34 -5.85 8.20
N ASP A 348 -32.22 -5.38 8.72
CA ASP A 348 -31.31 -6.13 9.62
C ASP A 348 -30.98 -7.57 9.17
N GLY A 349 -30.89 -7.78 7.85
CA GLY A 349 -30.49 -9.07 7.25
C GLY A 349 -31.58 -10.15 7.21
N ALA A 350 -32.83 -9.86 7.69
CA ALA A 350 -33.87 -10.87 7.80
C ALA A 350 -34.90 -10.78 6.66
N GLU A 351 -35.55 -9.63 6.49
CA GLU A 351 -36.60 -9.46 5.48
C GLU A 351 -36.28 -8.39 4.45
N ARG A 352 -36.59 -8.67 3.20
CA ARG A 352 -36.47 -7.67 2.14
C ARG A 352 -37.49 -6.56 2.34
N VAL A 353 -37.05 -5.33 2.17
CA VAL A 353 -37.94 -4.16 2.28
C VAL A 353 -39.01 -4.18 1.16
N LYS A 354 -40.19 -3.61 1.42
CA LYS A 354 -41.31 -3.53 0.47
C LYS A 354 -41.04 -2.52 -0.65
N SER A 355 -41.85 -2.59 -1.73
CA SER A 355 -41.84 -1.56 -2.77
C SER A 355 -42.10 -0.18 -2.16
N GLY A 356 -41.30 0.81 -2.56
CA GLY A 356 -41.40 2.17 -2.03
C GLY A 356 -40.15 3.00 -2.29
N VAL A 357 -40.19 4.25 -1.84
CA VAL A 357 -39.04 5.16 -1.86
C VAL A 357 -38.38 5.08 -0.50
N TYR A 358 -37.07 4.85 -0.51
CA TYR A 358 -36.23 4.86 0.68
C TYR A 358 -35.27 6.04 0.61
N PHE A 359 -35.17 6.80 1.69
CA PHE A 359 -34.27 7.92 1.80
C PHE A 359 -32.95 7.44 2.40
N VAL A 360 -31.85 7.89 1.80
CA VAL A 360 -30.48 7.62 2.26
C VAL A 360 -29.92 8.91 2.85
N PHE A 361 -29.67 8.93 4.12
CA PHE A 361 -29.05 10.03 4.83
C PHE A 361 -27.59 9.67 5.09
N ALA A 362 -26.67 10.44 4.53
CA ALA A 362 -25.24 10.32 4.77
C ALA A 362 -24.76 11.50 5.59
N SER A 363 -23.96 11.28 6.61
CA SER A 363 -23.37 12.34 7.43
C SER A 363 -21.99 11.97 7.93
N GLN A 364 -21.15 12.97 8.19
CA GLN A 364 -19.94 12.78 8.99
C GLN A 364 -20.34 12.54 10.47
N ALA A 365 -19.44 11.85 11.20
CA ALA A 365 -19.66 11.51 12.60
C ALA A 365 -19.79 12.75 13.51
N ASP A 366 -19.12 13.84 13.13
CA ASP A 366 -19.17 15.13 13.83
C ASP A 366 -20.33 16.02 13.38
N GLY A 367 -21.11 15.59 12.36
CA GLY A 367 -22.22 16.34 11.81
C GLY A 367 -21.84 17.56 10.97
N SER A 368 -20.56 17.74 10.62
CA SER A 368 -20.06 18.89 9.86
C SER A 368 -20.63 18.99 8.45
N GLU A 369 -20.90 17.83 7.81
CA GLU A 369 -21.53 17.75 6.48
C GLU A 369 -22.57 16.63 6.46
N ALA A 370 -23.60 16.81 5.63
CA ALA A 370 -24.63 15.81 5.40
C ALA A 370 -25.23 15.92 4.00
N ALA A 371 -25.69 14.79 3.48
CA ALA A 371 -26.40 14.71 2.21
C ALA A 371 -27.58 13.73 2.29
N VAL A 372 -28.52 13.91 1.37
CA VAL A 372 -29.69 13.03 1.23
C VAL A 372 -29.85 12.63 -0.23
N THR A 373 -29.98 11.31 -0.46
CA THR A 373 -30.39 10.75 -1.75
C THR A 373 -31.54 9.76 -1.55
N LYS A 374 -32.04 9.15 -2.61
CA LYS A 374 -33.19 8.24 -2.53
C LYS A 374 -32.98 7.01 -3.40
N ILE A 375 -33.59 5.90 -3.00
CA ILE A 375 -33.64 4.63 -3.70
C ILE A 375 -35.09 4.27 -3.96
N LEU A 376 -35.46 3.98 -5.18
CA LEU A 376 -36.75 3.41 -5.53
C LEU A 376 -36.65 1.89 -5.59
N ILE A 377 -37.39 1.20 -4.74
CA ILE A 377 -37.53 -0.25 -4.74
C ILE A 377 -38.85 -0.61 -5.43
N VAL A 378 -38.77 -1.45 -6.43
CA VAL A 378 -39.94 -2.01 -7.17
C VAL A 378 -39.92 -3.52 -6.98
N ARG A 379 -41.05 -4.09 -6.59
CA ARG A 379 -41.23 -5.54 -6.42
C ARG A 379 -42.53 -6.00 -7.05
#